data_80df05a4edc819f224d835ca86e3f14e
#
_entry.id   80df05a4edc819f224d835ca86e3f14e
#
_cell.length_a   1.000
_cell.length_b   1.000
_cell.length_c   1.000
_cell.angle_alpha   90.00
_cell.angle_beta   90.00
_cell.angle_gamma   90.00
#
_symmetry.space_group_name_H-M   'P 1'
#
loop_
_entity.id
_entity.type
_entity.pdbx_description
1 polymer ?
#
loop_
_entity_poly.entity_id
_entity_poly.type
_entity_poly.pdbx_seq_one_letter_code
_entity_poly.pdbx_strand_id
1 'polypeptide(L)'
;MKVRCPREPLLAALQSAAAVVPARSPKPVLTNVKLEAGREGTVLSATDLEVGIRIEIEGVEVLAPGAVLLPSGRLAAIVRESPPGTVFEVHADGTAAVVKAPRSEFRLPAEDPLEFPAVATFPTEACFELSTPLVRELVRRTVFATDNESSRYALGGVLVELTPTGVIAVGTDGRRLAKMEGPAKSQGGAVAAAQPIVPARAMQLVERCLAAGDAPVLVAARPSEILVKTAGTTISARLVDGRFPRWRDVFPERPEAVRVGLVVAPLLAAVRQAAIVTSEQSKGVDFSFEPGQLVLAGRSAESGESHVELPIDHAGATVRIKLDPRFMAEFLRVLDGAATVTVEITDSQSACVCRTADGYGYVIMPLAAD
;
A
#
# COMPACT_ATOMS: atom_id res chain seq x y z
N MET A 1 20.68 1.97 -29.69
CA MET A 1 20.83 2.58 -28.35
C MET A 1 22.16 2.15 -27.72
N LYS A 2 22.88 3.06 -27.04
CA LYS A 2 24.07 2.70 -26.28
C LYS A 2 24.17 3.55 -25.00
N VAL A 3 24.28 2.90 -23.84
CA VAL A 3 24.34 3.57 -22.52
C VAL A 3 25.31 2.88 -21.59
N ARG A 4 25.84 3.64 -20.61
CA ARG A 4 26.57 3.09 -19.46
C ARG A 4 25.77 3.33 -18.18
N CYS A 5 25.37 2.26 -17.54
CA CYS A 5 24.52 2.28 -16.35
C CYS A 5 25.29 1.80 -15.11
N PRO A 6 25.37 2.59 -14.04
CA PRO A 6 25.86 2.09 -12.76
C PRO A 6 24.94 0.97 -12.21
N ARG A 7 25.54 -0.04 -11.59
CA ARG A 7 24.82 -1.21 -11.07
C ARG A 7 23.75 -0.88 -10.07
N GLU A 8 24.06 -0.05 -9.09
CA GLU A 8 23.17 0.21 -7.95
C GLU A 8 21.86 0.88 -8.38
N PRO A 9 21.84 1.99 -9.13
CA PRO A 9 20.59 2.59 -9.63
C PRO A 9 19.81 1.65 -10.56
N LEU A 10 20.51 0.92 -11.43
CA LEU A 10 19.87 -0.04 -12.34
C LEU A 10 19.22 -1.19 -11.57
N LEU A 11 19.91 -1.73 -10.55
CA LEU A 11 19.36 -2.79 -9.70
C LEU A 11 18.12 -2.33 -8.93
N ALA A 12 18.16 -1.16 -8.32
CA ALA A 12 17.03 -0.57 -7.61
C ALA A 12 15.81 -0.38 -8.54
N ALA A 13 16.04 0.13 -9.76
CA ALA A 13 14.99 0.28 -10.76
C ALA A 13 14.38 -1.08 -11.17
N LEU A 14 15.21 -2.09 -11.41
CA LEU A 14 14.75 -3.44 -11.75
C LEU A 14 13.96 -4.11 -10.61
N GLN A 15 14.38 -3.91 -9.36
CA GLN A 15 13.67 -4.42 -8.19
C GLN A 15 12.28 -3.78 -8.04
N SER A 16 12.16 -2.48 -8.27
CA SER A 16 10.88 -1.78 -8.27
C SER A 16 10.00 -2.22 -9.43
N ALA A 17 10.55 -2.35 -10.64
CA ALA A 17 9.85 -2.83 -11.82
C ALA A 17 9.34 -4.27 -11.68
N ALA A 18 10.07 -5.13 -10.95
CA ALA A 18 9.68 -6.53 -10.71
C ALA A 18 8.34 -6.69 -9.96
N ALA A 19 7.90 -5.66 -9.22
CA ALA A 19 6.59 -5.66 -8.58
C ALA A 19 5.43 -5.48 -9.57
N VAL A 20 5.71 -5.00 -10.78
CA VAL A 20 4.75 -4.73 -11.84
C VAL A 20 4.82 -5.79 -12.94
N VAL A 21 6.03 -6.19 -13.34
CA VAL A 21 6.24 -7.19 -14.40
C VAL A 21 5.55 -8.50 -14.04
N PRO A 22 4.60 -9.01 -14.86
CA PRO A 22 3.96 -10.29 -14.58
C PRO A 22 4.93 -11.45 -14.81
N ALA A 23 4.91 -12.46 -13.93
CA ALA A 23 5.73 -13.66 -14.08
C ALA A 23 5.36 -14.48 -15.34
N ARG A 24 4.09 -14.41 -15.75
CA ARG A 24 3.56 -15.00 -16.99
C ARG A 24 2.50 -14.06 -17.54
N SER A 25 2.44 -13.93 -18.87
CA SER A 25 1.42 -13.10 -19.53
C SER A 25 1.03 -13.72 -20.87
N PRO A 26 -0.26 -13.64 -21.27
CA PRO A 26 -0.69 -13.93 -22.63
C PRO A 26 -0.06 -12.99 -23.67
N LYS A 27 0.42 -11.81 -23.23
CA LYS A 27 1.20 -10.87 -24.03
C LYS A 27 2.67 -10.95 -23.58
N PRO A 28 3.56 -11.70 -24.25
CA PRO A 28 4.95 -11.89 -23.83
C PRO A 28 5.72 -10.59 -23.60
N VAL A 29 5.42 -9.55 -24.40
CA VAL A 29 6.04 -8.23 -24.29
C VAL A 29 5.97 -7.63 -22.88
N LEU A 30 4.94 -7.93 -22.09
CA LEU A 30 4.76 -7.45 -20.72
C LEU A 30 5.74 -8.10 -19.72
N THR A 31 6.41 -9.21 -20.07
CA THR A 31 7.45 -9.81 -19.23
C THR A 31 8.81 -9.12 -19.36
N ASN A 32 8.89 -8.13 -20.26
CA ASN A 32 10.07 -7.30 -20.47
C ASN A 32 9.98 -5.98 -19.68
N VAL A 33 11.10 -5.32 -19.58
CA VAL A 33 11.23 -3.92 -19.21
C VAL A 33 11.68 -3.12 -20.42
N LYS A 34 11.15 -1.91 -20.56
CA LYS A 34 11.57 -0.95 -21.59
C LYS A 34 12.61 0.00 -21.01
N LEU A 35 13.81 0.01 -21.57
CA LEU A 35 14.86 0.96 -21.25
C LEU A 35 14.90 2.00 -22.36
N GLU A 36 14.63 3.26 -22.02
CA GLU A 36 14.68 4.40 -22.92
C GLU A 36 15.75 5.37 -22.48
N ALA A 37 16.62 5.76 -23.39
CA ALA A 37 17.69 6.72 -23.15
C ALA A 37 17.56 7.90 -24.12
N GLY A 38 17.48 9.10 -23.59
CA GLY A 38 17.30 10.33 -24.34
C GLY A 38 18.08 11.50 -23.75
N ARG A 39 17.78 12.70 -24.24
CA ARG A 39 18.41 13.93 -23.74
C ARG A 39 18.01 14.29 -22.32
N GLU A 40 16.82 13.88 -21.91
CA GLU A 40 16.25 14.15 -20.57
C GLU A 40 16.66 13.12 -19.52
N GLY A 41 17.41 12.10 -19.93
CA GLY A 41 17.86 11.02 -19.03
C GLY A 41 17.53 9.64 -19.54
N THR A 42 17.66 8.67 -18.66
CA THR A 42 17.35 7.26 -18.93
C THR A 42 16.23 6.79 -18.03
N VAL A 43 15.21 6.17 -18.62
CA VAL A 43 14.01 5.71 -17.93
C VAL A 43 13.82 4.20 -18.15
N LEU A 44 13.56 3.47 -17.07
CA LEU A 44 13.10 2.09 -17.09
C LEU A 44 11.58 2.08 -16.89
N SER A 45 10.86 1.42 -17.78
CA SER A 45 9.40 1.29 -17.69
C SER A 45 8.97 -0.17 -17.64
N ALA A 46 7.92 -0.44 -16.86
CA ALA A 46 7.25 -1.72 -16.80
C ALA A 46 5.72 -1.53 -16.66
N THR A 47 4.94 -2.50 -17.14
CA THR A 47 3.47 -2.49 -16.97
C THR A 47 2.87 -3.88 -17.12
N ASP A 48 1.75 -4.11 -16.40
CA ASP A 48 0.87 -5.27 -16.62
C ASP A 48 -0.49 -4.85 -17.23
N LEU A 49 -0.61 -3.58 -17.69
CA LEU A 49 -1.77 -2.88 -18.22
C LEU A 49 -2.74 -2.33 -17.15
N GLU A 50 -2.70 -2.82 -15.93
CA GLU A 50 -3.47 -2.29 -14.80
C GLU A 50 -2.62 -1.30 -14.00
N VAL A 51 -1.34 -1.62 -13.82
CA VAL A 51 -0.35 -0.77 -13.15
C VAL A 51 0.83 -0.55 -14.09
N GLY A 52 1.30 0.67 -14.17
CA GLY A 52 2.52 1.05 -14.87
C GLY A 52 3.51 1.74 -13.94
N ILE A 53 4.79 1.55 -14.19
CA ILE A 53 5.88 2.22 -13.48
C ILE A 53 6.90 2.76 -14.47
N ARG A 54 7.36 3.98 -14.22
CA ARG A 54 8.47 4.66 -14.93
C ARG A 54 9.47 5.12 -13.90
N ILE A 55 10.73 4.72 -14.05
CA ILE A 55 11.79 4.98 -13.08
C ILE A 55 12.94 5.67 -13.80
N GLU A 56 13.28 6.86 -13.39
CA GLU A 56 14.46 7.58 -13.84
C GLU A 56 15.70 6.91 -13.22
N ILE A 57 16.65 6.50 -14.07
CA ILE A 57 17.89 5.86 -13.59
C ILE A 57 18.97 6.94 -13.53
N GLU A 58 19.46 7.23 -12.35
CA GLU A 58 20.48 8.23 -12.12
C GLU A 58 21.88 7.75 -12.56
N GLY A 59 22.75 8.69 -12.90
CA GLY A 59 24.15 8.42 -13.20
C GLY A 59 24.42 7.66 -14.51
N VAL A 60 23.43 7.57 -15.41
CA VAL A 60 23.57 6.92 -16.71
C VAL A 60 24.24 7.86 -17.71
N GLU A 61 25.32 7.37 -18.36
CA GLU A 61 25.96 8.04 -19.49
C GLU A 61 25.29 7.57 -20.79
N VAL A 62 24.63 8.47 -21.50
CA VAL A 62 23.98 8.19 -22.80
C VAL A 62 24.96 8.43 -23.94
N LEU A 63 25.48 7.35 -24.53
CA LEU A 63 26.42 7.39 -25.67
C LEU A 63 25.68 7.46 -27.00
N ALA A 64 24.53 6.80 -27.12
CA ALA A 64 23.62 6.89 -28.26
C ALA A 64 22.17 6.74 -27.77
N PRO A 65 21.29 7.71 -28.06
CA PRO A 65 19.90 7.65 -27.64
C PRO A 65 19.14 6.51 -28.34
N GLY A 66 18.01 6.11 -27.76
CA GLY A 66 17.13 5.09 -28.29
C GLY A 66 16.41 4.33 -27.19
N ALA A 67 15.78 3.22 -27.58
CA ALA A 67 15.04 2.37 -26.65
C ALA A 67 15.28 0.89 -26.96
N VAL A 68 15.06 0.05 -25.95
CA VAL A 68 15.15 -1.41 -26.09
C VAL A 68 14.21 -2.10 -25.10
N LEU A 69 13.61 -3.23 -25.49
CA LEU A 69 12.93 -4.14 -24.59
C LEU A 69 13.87 -5.28 -24.20
N LEU A 70 13.96 -5.53 -22.90
CA LEU A 70 14.84 -6.55 -22.34
C LEU A 70 14.06 -7.47 -21.39
N PRO A 71 14.32 -8.80 -21.41
CA PRO A 71 13.71 -9.74 -20.48
C PRO A 71 14.03 -9.36 -19.03
N SER A 72 13.01 -8.92 -18.29
CA SER A 72 13.17 -8.35 -16.94
C SER A 72 13.91 -9.27 -15.99
N GLY A 73 13.49 -10.54 -15.89
CA GLY A 73 14.10 -11.52 -14.97
C GLY A 73 15.55 -11.82 -15.27
N ARG A 74 15.94 -11.89 -16.56
CA ARG A 74 17.33 -12.15 -16.97
C ARG A 74 18.23 -10.95 -16.72
N LEU A 75 17.77 -9.76 -17.08
CA LEU A 75 18.51 -8.53 -16.81
C LEU A 75 18.69 -8.31 -15.31
N ALA A 76 17.64 -8.50 -14.51
CA ALA A 76 17.74 -8.40 -13.06
C ALA A 76 18.70 -9.41 -12.44
N ALA A 77 18.74 -10.65 -12.93
CA ALA A 77 19.68 -11.66 -12.48
C ALA A 77 21.13 -11.27 -12.80
N ILE A 78 21.41 -10.80 -14.02
CA ILE A 78 22.76 -10.34 -14.44
C ILE A 78 23.23 -9.21 -13.52
N VAL A 79 22.39 -8.21 -13.30
CA VAL A 79 22.75 -7.03 -12.50
C VAL A 79 22.94 -7.41 -11.02
N ARG A 80 22.09 -8.29 -10.48
CA ARG A 80 22.16 -8.75 -9.08
C ARG A 80 23.42 -9.53 -8.78
N GLU A 81 23.79 -10.48 -9.65
CA GLU A 81 24.95 -11.37 -9.47
C GLU A 81 26.30 -10.69 -9.78
N SER A 82 26.28 -9.48 -10.34
CA SER A 82 27.50 -8.73 -10.62
C SER A 82 28.03 -8.04 -9.35
N PRO A 83 29.37 -7.86 -9.23
CA PRO A 83 29.95 -7.19 -8.06
C PRO A 83 29.44 -5.74 -7.87
N PRO A 84 29.38 -5.24 -6.62
CA PRO A 84 29.11 -3.82 -6.35
C PRO A 84 30.07 -2.88 -7.11
N GLY A 85 29.57 -1.71 -7.49
CA GLY A 85 30.33 -0.72 -8.26
C GLY A 85 30.53 -1.06 -9.74
N THR A 86 29.94 -2.15 -10.24
CA THR A 86 29.98 -2.48 -11.67
C THR A 86 29.27 -1.42 -12.49
N VAL A 87 29.87 -1.02 -13.62
CA VAL A 87 29.21 -0.21 -14.65
C VAL A 87 28.93 -1.10 -15.86
N PHE A 88 27.64 -1.18 -16.22
CA PHE A 88 27.20 -1.94 -17.39
C PHE A 88 27.16 -1.05 -18.63
N GLU A 89 27.74 -1.52 -19.73
CA GLU A 89 27.47 -0.98 -21.05
C GLU A 89 26.33 -1.80 -21.69
N VAL A 90 25.23 -1.13 -22.01
CA VAL A 90 24.09 -1.75 -22.70
C VAL A 90 24.06 -1.20 -24.12
N HIS A 91 24.20 -2.07 -25.10
CA HIS A 91 24.13 -1.75 -26.51
C HIS A 91 23.03 -2.60 -27.18
N ALA A 92 22.12 -1.97 -27.88
CA ALA A 92 21.05 -2.62 -28.63
C ALA A 92 21.08 -2.20 -30.10
N ASP A 93 21.00 -3.20 -30.99
CA ASP A 93 21.09 -3.05 -32.45
C ASP A 93 19.90 -3.70 -33.20
N GLY A 94 18.69 -3.64 -32.63
CA GLY A 94 17.48 -4.22 -33.23
C GLY A 94 17.02 -5.45 -32.47
N THR A 95 17.36 -6.67 -32.92
CA THR A 95 16.82 -7.93 -32.35
C THR A 95 17.63 -8.49 -31.19
N ALA A 96 18.76 -7.88 -30.85
CA ALA A 96 19.60 -8.31 -29.74
C ALA A 96 20.14 -7.11 -28.96
N ALA A 97 20.38 -7.33 -27.68
CA ALA A 97 21.10 -6.39 -26.83
C ALA A 97 22.28 -7.07 -26.18
N VAL A 98 23.41 -6.39 -26.14
CA VAL A 98 24.61 -6.81 -25.43
C VAL A 98 24.68 -6.03 -24.12
N VAL A 99 24.71 -6.75 -23.01
CA VAL A 99 24.92 -6.22 -21.65
C VAL A 99 26.33 -6.61 -21.24
N LYS A 100 27.22 -5.64 -21.17
CA LYS A 100 28.64 -5.83 -20.94
C LYS A 100 29.09 -5.24 -19.62
N ALA A 101 29.87 -6.02 -18.88
CA ALA A 101 30.55 -5.59 -17.67
C ALA A 101 32.07 -5.86 -17.83
N PRO A 102 32.97 -5.39 -16.95
CA PRO A 102 34.42 -5.47 -17.15
C PRO A 102 34.97 -6.85 -17.46
N ARG A 103 34.30 -7.93 -16.99
CA ARG A 103 34.75 -9.33 -17.16
C ARG A 103 33.66 -10.27 -17.65
N SER A 104 32.53 -9.74 -18.08
CA SER A 104 31.39 -10.54 -18.55
C SER A 104 30.63 -9.82 -19.65
N GLU A 105 30.08 -10.62 -20.56
CA GLU A 105 29.29 -10.14 -21.67
C GLU A 105 28.08 -11.09 -21.84
N PHE A 106 26.89 -10.53 -21.91
CA PHE A 106 25.65 -11.25 -22.10
C PHE A 106 24.94 -10.72 -23.35
N ARG A 107 24.53 -11.64 -24.21
CA ARG A 107 23.67 -11.33 -25.35
C ARG A 107 22.25 -11.77 -25.05
N LEU A 108 21.37 -10.79 -24.91
CA LEU A 108 19.95 -11.01 -24.62
C LEU A 108 19.12 -10.80 -25.90
N PRO A 109 18.02 -11.56 -26.08
CA PRO A 109 17.04 -11.22 -27.10
C PRO A 109 16.45 -9.83 -26.76
N ALA A 110 16.29 -9.00 -27.78
CA ALA A 110 15.63 -7.72 -27.67
C ALA A 110 14.40 -7.73 -28.58
N GLU A 111 13.31 -7.13 -28.09
CA GLU A 111 12.07 -6.98 -28.86
C GLU A 111 11.90 -5.52 -29.26
N ASP A 112 11.00 -5.27 -30.22
CA ASP A 112 10.73 -3.90 -30.72
C ASP A 112 10.10 -3.05 -29.60
N PRO A 113 10.74 -1.94 -29.20
CA PRO A 113 10.20 -1.04 -28.20
C PRO A 113 8.83 -0.42 -28.56
N LEU A 114 8.44 -0.43 -29.82
CA LEU A 114 7.15 0.08 -30.27
C LEU A 114 5.98 -0.87 -29.92
N GLU A 115 6.26 -2.16 -29.69
CA GLU A 115 5.25 -3.13 -29.25
C GLU A 115 4.91 -3.00 -27.75
N PHE A 116 5.75 -2.26 -26.99
CA PHE A 116 5.52 -2.09 -25.56
C PHE A 116 4.41 -1.07 -25.33
N PRO A 117 3.41 -1.39 -24.47
CA PRO A 117 2.33 -0.47 -24.17
C PRO A 117 2.88 0.82 -23.56
N ALA A 118 2.27 1.94 -23.94
CA ALA A 118 2.62 3.22 -23.36
C ALA A 118 2.34 3.24 -21.86
N VAL A 119 3.33 3.60 -21.06
CA VAL A 119 3.17 3.85 -19.62
C VAL A 119 3.01 5.35 -19.42
N ALA A 120 1.95 5.75 -18.73
CA ALA A 120 1.62 7.16 -18.55
C ALA A 120 2.74 7.95 -17.88
N THR A 121 2.96 9.16 -18.35
CA THR A 121 3.86 10.15 -17.75
C THR A 121 3.09 11.02 -16.78
N PHE A 122 3.76 11.48 -15.71
CA PHE A 122 3.14 12.39 -14.77
C PHE A 122 2.82 13.72 -15.46
N PRO A 123 1.61 14.27 -15.30
CA PRO A 123 1.23 15.53 -15.94
C PRO A 123 2.03 16.71 -15.35
N THR A 124 2.27 17.73 -16.17
CA THR A 124 2.88 18.99 -15.73
C THR A 124 1.85 19.99 -15.18
N GLU A 125 0.58 19.64 -15.29
CA GLU A 125 -0.58 20.44 -14.88
C GLU A 125 -0.83 20.34 -13.36
N ALA A 126 -1.99 20.85 -12.93
CA ALA A 126 -2.37 20.86 -11.54
C ALA A 126 -2.44 19.45 -10.92
N CYS A 127 -1.86 19.29 -9.72
CA CYS A 127 -1.82 18.05 -8.97
C CYS A 127 -1.94 18.33 -7.46
N PHE A 128 -2.09 17.26 -6.67
CA PHE A 128 -2.00 17.33 -5.21
C PHE A 128 -0.59 17.01 -4.74
N GLU A 129 -0.12 17.73 -3.75
CA GLU A 129 1.13 17.46 -3.04
C GLU A 129 0.84 16.93 -1.63
N LEU A 130 1.47 15.81 -1.30
CA LEU A 130 1.42 15.16 0.00
C LEU A 130 2.84 14.96 0.53
N SER A 131 3.01 14.94 1.85
CA SER A 131 4.32 14.57 2.42
C SER A 131 4.53 13.05 2.34
N THR A 132 5.77 12.62 2.13
CA THR A 132 6.15 11.21 2.11
C THR A 132 5.76 10.45 3.39
N PRO A 133 5.97 10.98 4.62
CA PRO A 133 5.50 10.32 5.83
C PRO A 133 3.98 10.12 5.85
N LEU A 134 3.20 11.12 5.42
CA LEU A 134 1.74 10.99 5.35
C LEU A 134 1.30 9.90 4.38
N VAL A 135 1.87 9.87 3.16
CA VAL A 135 1.51 8.83 2.18
C VAL A 135 1.83 7.43 2.73
N ARG A 136 2.96 7.26 3.41
CA ARG A 136 3.30 5.99 4.07
C ARG A 136 2.26 5.59 5.11
N GLU A 137 1.81 6.51 5.95
CA GLU A 137 0.78 6.24 6.94
C GLU A 137 -0.59 5.97 6.31
N LEU A 138 -0.98 6.73 5.26
CA LEU A 138 -2.21 6.47 4.51
C LEU A 138 -2.25 5.04 3.97
N VAL A 139 -1.16 4.57 3.36
CA VAL A 139 -1.08 3.20 2.81
C VAL A 139 -1.08 2.16 3.93
N ARG A 140 -0.14 2.29 4.87
CA ARG A 140 0.07 1.31 5.95
C ARG A 140 -1.17 1.09 6.80
N ARG A 141 -1.93 2.17 7.07
CA ARG A 141 -3.08 2.17 7.96
C ARG A 141 -4.41 1.85 7.29
N THR A 142 -4.47 1.73 5.97
CA THR A 142 -5.75 1.48 5.28
C THR A 142 -5.77 0.24 4.40
N VAL A 143 -4.66 -0.09 3.73
CA VAL A 143 -4.62 -1.17 2.74
C VAL A 143 -4.96 -2.54 3.33
N PHE A 144 -4.54 -2.84 4.57
CA PHE A 144 -4.80 -4.12 5.20
C PHE A 144 -6.30 -4.39 5.46
N ALA A 145 -7.13 -3.34 5.44
CA ALA A 145 -8.56 -3.45 5.66
C ALA A 145 -9.37 -3.66 4.36
N THR A 146 -8.72 -3.69 3.19
CA THR A 146 -9.38 -3.95 1.91
C THR A 146 -9.67 -5.43 1.70
N ASP A 147 -10.61 -5.74 0.81
CA ASP A 147 -10.96 -7.11 0.41
C ASP A 147 -10.59 -7.35 -1.07
N ASN A 148 -9.46 -8.00 -1.28
CA ASN A 148 -8.97 -8.32 -2.64
C ASN A 148 -9.75 -9.46 -3.33
N GLU A 149 -10.62 -10.17 -2.61
CA GLU A 149 -11.39 -11.29 -3.15
C GLU A 149 -12.82 -10.92 -3.54
N SER A 150 -13.32 -9.76 -3.09
CA SER A 150 -14.69 -9.34 -3.34
C SER A 150 -14.87 -8.80 -4.77
N SER A 151 -15.81 -9.43 -5.49
CA SER A 151 -16.25 -8.96 -6.81
C SER A 151 -17.50 -8.06 -6.77
N ARG A 152 -18.14 -7.90 -5.62
CA ARG A 152 -19.45 -7.23 -5.50
C ARG A 152 -19.38 -5.71 -5.35
N TYR A 153 -18.31 -5.22 -4.73
CA TYR A 153 -18.11 -3.79 -4.46
C TYR A 153 -16.66 -3.44 -4.74
N ALA A 154 -16.40 -2.15 -4.85
CA ALA A 154 -15.04 -1.65 -5.02
C ALA A 154 -14.20 -1.76 -3.73
N LEU A 155 -14.24 -2.92 -3.04
CA LEU A 155 -13.56 -3.18 -1.78
C LEU A 155 -12.10 -3.60 -1.94
N GLY A 156 -11.69 -4.02 -3.16
CA GLY A 156 -10.31 -4.37 -3.48
C GLY A 156 -9.34 -3.18 -3.57
N GLY A 157 -9.83 -1.99 -3.27
CA GLY A 157 -9.06 -0.76 -3.30
C GLY A 157 -9.32 0.14 -2.10
N VAL A 158 -8.47 1.13 -1.95
CA VAL A 158 -8.60 2.20 -0.97
C VAL A 158 -9.27 3.40 -1.64
N LEU A 159 -10.36 3.88 -1.08
CA LEU A 159 -10.93 5.17 -1.46
C LEU A 159 -9.99 6.28 -1.01
N VAL A 160 -9.57 7.13 -1.92
CA VAL A 160 -8.72 8.29 -1.63
C VAL A 160 -9.51 9.55 -1.96
N GLU A 161 -10.04 10.23 -0.96
CA GLU A 161 -10.71 11.52 -1.14
C GLU A 161 -9.67 12.63 -1.10
N LEU A 162 -9.48 13.31 -2.22
CA LEU A 162 -8.55 14.42 -2.37
C LEU A 162 -9.29 15.74 -2.46
N THR A 163 -8.90 16.68 -1.63
CA THR A 163 -9.38 18.06 -1.64
C THR A 163 -8.21 19.04 -1.69
N PRO A 164 -8.40 20.31 -2.02
CA PRO A 164 -7.32 21.29 -2.05
C PRO A 164 -6.53 21.43 -0.74
N THR A 165 -7.09 21.01 0.39
CA THR A 165 -6.51 21.20 1.72
C THR A 165 -6.31 19.91 2.50
N GLY A 166 -6.78 18.76 2.00
CA GLY A 166 -6.72 17.51 2.75
C GLY A 166 -6.88 16.27 1.89
N VAL A 167 -6.47 15.16 2.46
CA VAL A 167 -6.65 13.82 1.93
C VAL A 167 -7.26 12.91 2.99
N ILE A 168 -8.21 12.06 2.59
CA ILE A 168 -8.76 10.99 3.42
C ILE A 168 -8.59 9.69 2.66
N ALA A 169 -7.98 8.69 3.27
CA ALA A 169 -7.89 7.33 2.74
C ALA A 169 -8.77 6.39 3.57
N VAL A 170 -9.57 5.56 2.90
CA VAL A 170 -10.48 4.61 3.56
C VAL A 170 -10.35 3.23 2.90
N GLY A 171 -10.07 2.23 3.72
CA GLY A 171 -10.10 0.81 3.34
C GLY A 171 -11.18 0.07 4.12
N THR A 172 -11.89 -0.85 3.49
CA THR A 172 -12.91 -1.70 4.15
C THR A 172 -13.11 -3.01 3.40
N ASP A 173 -13.45 -4.07 4.15
CA ASP A 173 -13.90 -5.37 3.65
C ASP A 173 -15.40 -5.61 3.97
N GLY A 174 -16.10 -4.60 4.47
CA GLY A 174 -17.50 -4.70 4.90
C GLY A 174 -17.70 -5.19 6.34
N ARG A 175 -16.65 -5.70 7.01
CA ARG A 175 -16.68 -6.13 8.43
C ARG A 175 -15.85 -5.21 9.31
N ARG A 176 -14.91 -4.51 8.73
CA ARG A 176 -14.06 -3.51 9.37
C ARG A 176 -13.82 -2.35 8.40
N LEU A 177 -13.43 -1.23 8.94
CA LEU A 177 -13.10 -0.03 8.17
C LEU A 177 -11.94 0.68 8.84
N ALA A 178 -10.94 1.05 8.04
CA ALA A 178 -9.80 1.87 8.45
C ALA A 178 -9.85 3.22 7.71
N LYS A 179 -9.74 4.34 8.44
CA LYS A 179 -9.77 5.70 7.91
C LYS A 179 -8.59 6.50 8.44
N MET A 180 -7.72 6.96 7.55
CA MET A 180 -6.63 7.87 7.86
C MET A 180 -6.77 9.16 7.07
N GLU A 181 -6.44 10.30 7.68
CA GLU A 181 -6.52 11.60 7.05
C GLU A 181 -5.28 12.45 7.33
N GLY A 182 -5.09 13.46 6.51
CA GLY A 182 -4.01 14.41 6.70
C GLY A 182 -4.08 15.58 5.72
N PRO A 183 -3.13 16.53 5.83
CA PRO A 183 -3.10 17.70 4.96
C PRO A 183 -2.67 17.34 3.53
N ALA A 184 -3.24 18.05 2.56
CA ALA A 184 -2.81 18.08 1.17
C ALA A 184 -2.67 19.53 0.70
N LYS A 185 -1.90 19.74 -0.36
CA LYS A 185 -1.79 21.03 -1.04
C LYS A 185 -2.04 20.85 -2.52
N SER A 186 -2.74 21.78 -3.16
CA SER A 186 -2.82 21.83 -4.62
C SER A 186 -1.62 22.58 -5.20
N GLN A 187 -1.05 22.04 -6.27
CA GLN A 187 0.02 22.65 -7.05
C GLN A 187 -0.42 22.88 -8.50
N GLY A 188 0.13 23.90 -9.13
CA GLY A 188 -0.10 24.18 -10.56
C GLY A 188 -1.48 24.75 -10.91
N GLY A 189 -2.26 25.19 -9.93
CA GLY A 189 -3.58 25.77 -10.11
C GLY A 189 -4.69 25.11 -9.26
N ALA A 190 -5.94 25.43 -9.57
CA ALA A 190 -7.08 24.85 -8.88
C ALA A 190 -7.27 23.39 -9.33
N VAL A 191 -7.14 22.47 -8.38
CA VAL A 191 -7.42 21.05 -8.60
C VAL A 191 -8.82 20.75 -8.09
N ALA A 192 -9.66 20.15 -8.93
CA ALA A 192 -10.98 19.70 -8.50
C ALA A 192 -10.84 18.56 -7.48
N ALA A 193 -11.74 18.52 -6.50
CA ALA A 193 -11.82 17.39 -5.57
C ALA A 193 -12.04 16.08 -6.33
N ALA A 194 -11.36 15.02 -5.91
CA ALA A 194 -11.43 13.71 -6.55
C ALA A 194 -11.58 12.60 -5.49
N GLN A 195 -12.25 11.52 -5.88
CA GLN A 195 -12.51 10.37 -5.01
C GLN A 195 -12.16 9.04 -5.72
N PRO A 196 -10.92 8.87 -6.18
CA PRO A 196 -10.51 7.64 -6.82
C PRO A 196 -10.51 6.47 -5.83
N ILE A 197 -10.88 5.27 -6.33
CA ILE A 197 -10.67 4.01 -5.63
C ILE A 197 -9.41 3.38 -6.21
N VAL A 198 -8.33 3.43 -5.43
CA VAL A 198 -7.00 3.00 -5.87
C VAL A 198 -6.79 1.54 -5.48
N PRO A 199 -6.45 0.65 -6.43
CA PRO A 199 -6.19 -0.75 -6.11
C PRO A 199 -5.18 -0.90 -4.97
N ALA A 200 -5.44 -1.83 -4.03
CA ALA A 200 -4.55 -2.09 -2.89
C ALA A 200 -3.11 -2.38 -3.33
N ARG A 201 -2.94 -3.15 -4.41
CA ARG A 201 -1.62 -3.45 -5.01
C ARG A 201 -0.88 -2.19 -5.48
N ALA A 202 -1.60 -1.23 -6.06
CA ALA A 202 -1.00 0.03 -6.49
C ALA A 202 -0.56 0.89 -5.29
N MET A 203 -1.36 0.94 -4.23
CA MET A 203 -1.00 1.62 -2.98
C MET A 203 0.26 1.02 -2.35
N GLN A 204 0.36 -0.32 -2.30
CA GLN A 204 1.56 -1.03 -1.81
C GLN A 204 2.79 -0.75 -2.67
N LEU A 205 2.62 -0.65 -4.00
CA LEU A 205 3.72 -0.27 -4.90
C LEU A 205 4.19 1.16 -4.63
N VAL A 206 3.26 2.09 -4.44
CA VAL A 206 3.59 3.48 -4.05
C VAL A 206 4.44 3.48 -2.79
N GLU A 207 4.01 2.79 -1.72
CA GLU A 207 4.75 2.71 -0.46
C GLU A 207 6.19 2.20 -0.65
N ARG A 208 6.38 1.15 -1.45
CA ARG A 208 7.71 0.59 -1.76
C ARG A 208 8.62 1.56 -2.51
N CYS A 209 8.04 2.43 -3.33
CA CYS A 209 8.76 3.42 -4.13
C CYS A 209 8.96 4.75 -3.41
N LEU A 210 8.43 4.93 -2.19
CA LEU A 210 8.66 6.14 -1.42
C LEU A 210 10.16 6.28 -1.09
N ALA A 211 10.72 7.41 -1.43
CA ALA A 211 12.11 7.72 -1.09
C ALA A 211 12.31 7.80 0.44
N ALA A 212 13.55 7.61 0.87
CA ALA A 212 13.97 8.01 2.20
C ALA A 212 14.04 9.55 2.24
N GLY A 213 13.46 10.16 3.29
CA GLY A 213 13.44 11.62 3.47
C GLY A 213 12.07 12.26 3.17
N ASP A 214 12.07 13.59 3.04
CA ASP A 214 10.86 14.41 3.02
C ASP A 214 10.48 14.90 1.60
N ALA A 215 11.00 14.25 0.56
CA ALA A 215 10.62 14.62 -0.82
C ALA A 215 9.10 14.51 -1.00
N PRO A 216 8.43 15.53 -1.59
CA PRO A 216 6.99 15.52 -1.75
C PRO A 216 6.55 14.41 -2.69
N VAL A 217 5.37 13.86 -2.43
CA VAL A 217 4.67 12.94 -3.32
C VAL A 217 3.59 13.72 -4.06
N LEU A 218 3.65 13.69 -5.38
CA LEU A 218 2.66 14.35 -6.24
C LEU A 218 1.61 13.33 -6.70
N VAL A 219 0.35 13.72 -6.65
CA VAL A 219 -0.78 12.86 -7.00
C VAL A 219 -1.68 13.57 -8.01
N ALA A 220 -1.91 12.94 -9.15
CA ALA A 220 -2.85 13.40 -10.17
C ALA A 220 -3.95 12.35 -10.37
N ALA A 221 -5.19 12.71 -10.08
CA ALA A 221 -6.35 11.87 -10.29
C ALA A 221 -7.00 12.21 -11.63
N ARG A 222 -7.22 11.19 -12.46
CA ARG A 222 -7.94 11.25 -13.73
C ARG A 222 -9.20 10.37 -13.64
N PRO A 223 -10.15 10.47 -14.56
CA PRO A 223 -11.40 9.71 -14.48
C PRO A 223 -11.23 8.19 -14.37
N SER A 224 -10.20 7.61 -14.99
CA SER A 224 -9.97 6.16 -15.05
C SER A 224 -8.63 5.71 -14.47
N GLU A 225 -7.76 6.63 -14.08
CA GLU A 225 -6.42 6.32 -13.57
C GLU A 225 -5.97 7.33 -12.52
N ILE A 226 -5.08 6.90 -11.65
CA ILE A 226 -4.32 7.75 -10.75
C ILE A 226 -2.84 7.69 -11.13
N LEU A 227 -2.17 8.84 -11.05
CA LEU A 227 -0.72 8.92 -11.20
C LEU A 227 -0.13 9.43 -9.90
N VAL A 228 0.95 8.77 -9.48
CA VAL A 228 1.70 9.16 -8.29
C VAL A 228 3.17 9.31 -8.69
N LYS A 229 3.75 10.48 -8.41
CA LYS A 229 5.17 10.74 -8.65
C LYS A 229 5.90 10.94 -7.33
N THR A 230 6.99 10.23 -7.16
CA THR A 230 7.92 10.34 -6.02
C THR A 230 9.35 10.23 -6.55
N ALA A 231 10.29 11.04 -6.09
CA ALA A 231 11.75 10.98 -6.32
C ALA A 231 12.18 10.21 -7.59
N GLY A 232 11.85 10.71 -8.80
CA GLY A 232 12.25 10.08 -10.05
C GLY A 232 11.42 8.85 -10.48
N THR A 233 10.40 8.47 -9.71
CA THR A 233 9.50 7.36 -10.05
C THR A 233 8.08 7.86 -10.27
N THR A 234 7.47 7.48 -11.39
CA THR A 234 6.04 7.69 -11.67
C THR A 234 5.34 6.35 -11.72
N ILE A 235 4.27 6.21 -10.95
CA ILE A 235 3.39 5.05 -10.92
C ILE A 235 2.05 5.49 -11.48
N SER A 236 1.51 4.76 -12.44
CA SER A 236 0.13 4.89 -12.94
C SER A 236 -0.66 3.65 -12.57
N ALA A 237 -1.91 3.81 -12.16
CA ALA A 237 -2.78 2.68 -11.88
C ALA A 237 -4.20 2.97 -12.36
N ARG A 238 -4.83 1.99 -13.00
CA ARG A 238 -6.26 2.03 -13.31
C ARG A 238 -7.04 2.00 -12.00
N LEU A 239 -8.10 2.79 -11.96
CA LEU A 239 -8.98 2.84 -10.79
C LEU A 239 -9.85 1.58 -10.73
N VAL A 240 -10.25 1.20 -9.53
CA VAL A 240 -11.24 0.16 -9.33
C VAL A 240 -12.62 0.70 -9.72
N ASP A 241 -13.27 0.03 -10.66
CA ASP A 241 -14.62 0.37 -11.07
C ASP A 241 -15.64 0.00 -9.99
N GLY A 242 -16.65 0.84 -9.82
CA GLY A 242 -17.75 0.58 -8.91
C GLY A 242 -17.96 1.68 -7.88
N ARG A 243 -18.86 1.41 -6.94
CA ARG A 243 -19.23 2.36 -5.89
C ARG A 243 -18.64 1.92 -4.56
N PHE A 244 -17.86 2.80 -3.94
CA PHE A 244 -17.39 2.59 -2.57
C PHE A 244 -18.56 2.74 -1.57
N PRO A 245 -18.63 1.94 -0.49
CA PRO A 245 -19.63 2.09 0.55
C PRO A 245 -19.68 3.50 1.14
N ARG A 246 -20.82 3.90 1.65
CA ARG A 246 -20.99 5.18 2.38
C ARG A 246 -20.33 5.08 3.76
N TRP A 247 -19.02 5.16 3.79
CA TRP A 247 -18.20 4.88 4.96
C TRP A 247 -18.49 5.79 6.16
N ARG A 248 -18.96 7.02 5.91
CA ARG A 248 -19.32 7.97 6.98
C ARG A 248 -20.51 7.49 7.80
N ASP A 249 -21.40 6.69 7.21
CA ASP A 249 -22.58 6.14 7.91
C ASP A 249 -22.17 5.06 8.94
N VAL A 250 -21.02 4.42 8.75
CA VAL A 250 -20.49 3.37 9.65
C VAL A 250 -19.42 3.89 10.61
N PHE A 251 -19.11 5.19 10.57
CA PHE A 251 -18.15 5.84 11.45
C PHE A 251 -18.83 6.92 12.30
N PRO A 252 -19.76 6.53 13.19
CA PRO A 252 -20.62 7.47 13.91
C PRO A 252 -19.87 8.17 15.05
N GLU A 253 -20.33 9.37 15.36
CA GLU A 253 -20.06 9.97 16.66
C GLU A 253 -21.07 9.44 17.68
N ARG A 254 -20.57 8.93 18.81
CA ARG A 254 -21.37 8.31 19.87
C ARG A 254 -21.02 8.93 21.22
N PRO A 255 -21.73 9.97 21.64
CA PRO A 255 -21.45 10.66 22.91
C PRO A 255 -21.64 9.72 24.13
N GLU A 256 -22.55 8.74 24.03
CA GLU A 256 -22.87 7.77 25.08
C GLU A 256 -21.92 6.57 25.16
N ALA A 257 -20.97 6.43 24.23
CA ALA A 257 -20.04 5.30 24.23
C ALA A 257 -19.10 5.32 25.44
N VAL A 258 -18.86 4.15 26.00
CA VAL A 258 -17.78 3.94 26.96
C VAL A 258 -16.46 4.09 26.21
N ARG A 259 -15.58 4.96 26.70
CA ARG A 259 -14.26 5.25 26.12
C ARG A 259 -13.17 4.78 27.05
N VAL A 260 -12.29 3.92 26.55
CA VAL A 260 -11.15 3.40 27.32
C VAL A 260 -9.86 3.62 26.55
N GLY A 261 -8.91 4.33 27.17
CA GLY A 261 -7.57 4.52 26.65
C GLY A 261 -6.70 3.30 26.94
N LEU A 262 -6.12 2.69 25.89
CA LEU A 262 -5.30 1.50 25.99
C LEU A 262 -3.95 1.69 25.30
N VAL A 263 -2.88 1.22 25.93
CA VAL A 263 -1.54 1.21 25.30
C VAL A 263 -1.47 0.07 24.29
N VAL A 264 -0.98 0.35 23.10
CA VAL A 264 -1.00 -0.55 21.94
C VAL A 264 -0.25 -1.86 22.21
N ALA A 265 0.98 -1.84 22.74
CA ALA A 265 1.78 -3.06 22.87
C ALA A 265 1.18 -4.08 23.87
N PRO A 266 0.76 -3.68 25.09
CA PRO A 266 0.07 -4.60 26.01
C PRO A 266 -1.24 -5.15 25.45
N LEU A 267 -2.05 -4.30 24.81
CA LEU A 267 -3.30 -4.72 24.17
C LEU A 267 -3.06 -5.74 23.06
N LEU A 268 -2.09 -5.49 22.17
CA LEU A 268 -1.73 -6.41 21.09
C LEU A 268 -1.26 -7.76 21.64
N ALA A 269 -0.47 -7.77 22.72
CA ALA A 269 -0.03 -8.99 23.36
C ALA A 269 -1.21 -9.77 23.93
N ALA A 270 -2.13 -9.12 24.64
CA ALA A 270 -3.32 -9.75 25.22
C ALA A 270 -4.25 -10.31 24.13
N VAL A 271 -4.50 -9.55 23.06
CA VAL A 271 -5.30 -10.01 21.91
C VAL A 271 -4.68 -11.24 21.25
N ARG A 272 -3.37 -11.26 21.04
CA ARG A 272 -2.66 -12.41 20.46
C ARG A 272 -2.73 -13.65 21.36
N GLN A 273 -2.60 -13.49 22.67
CA GLN A 273 -2.70 -14.58 23.63
C GLN A 273 -4.12 -15.17 23.61
N ALA A 274 -5.14 -14.32 23.70
CA ALA A 274 -6.53 -14.78 23.67
C ALA A 274 -6.90 -15.48 22.35
N ALA A 275 -6.31 -15.06 21.24
CA ALA A 275 -6.56 -15.63 19.93
C ALA A 275 -5.95 -17.04 19.70
N ILE A 276 -5.06 -17.53 20.57
CA ILE A 276 -4.37 -18.83 20.37
C ILE A 276 -5.36 -20.00 20.25
N VAL A 277 -6.45 -19.95 20.98
CA VAL A 277 -7.47 -21.02 21.02
C VAL A 277 -8.61 -20.79 20.02
N THR A 278 -8.61 -19.69 19.24
CA THR A 278 -9.65 -19.47 18.22
C THR A 278 -9.41 -20.32 16.99
N SER A 279 -10.49 -20.77 16.34
CA SER A 279 -10.45 -21.56 15.10
C SER A 279 -11.21 -20.85 13.97
N GLU A 280 -11.17 -21.40 12.76
CA GLU A 280 -11.98 -20.90 11.63
C GLU A 280 -13.49 -20.94 11.92
N GLN A 281 -13.94 -21.82 12.79
CA GLN A 281 -15.35 -21.99 13.17
C GLN A 281 -15.74 -21.11 14.36
N SER A 282 -14.83 -20.92 15.35
CA SER A 282 -15.02 -20.07 16.54
C SER A 282 -14.10 -18.86 16.50
N LYS A 283 -14.36 -17.93 15.57
CA LYS A 283 -13.47 -16.78 15.28
C LYS A 283 -13.45 -15.71 16.36
N GLY A 284 -14.36 -15.73 17.34
CA GLY A 284 -14.57 -14.63 18.27
C GLY A 284 -13.77 -14.75 19.55
N VAL A 285 -13.33 -13.59 20.04
CA VAL A 285 -12.87 -13.36 21.41
C VAL A 285 -13.84 -12.39 22.06
N ASP A 286 -14.30 -12.72 23.29
CA ASP A 286 -15.11 -11.83 24.10
C ASP A 286 -14.20 -10.82 24.81
N PHE A 287 -14.45 -9.54 24.60
CA PHE A 287 -13.78 -8.42 25.24
C PHE A 287 -14.74 -7.88 26.31
N SER A 288 -14.40 -8.07 27.59
CA SER A 288 -15.16 -7.57 28.75
C SER A 288 -14.40 -6.43 29.39
N PHE A 289 -14.88 -5.21 29.21
CA PHE A 289 -14.34 -4.00 29.86
C PHE A 289 -15.00 -3.88 31.23
N GLU A 290 -14.26 -4.22 32.27
CA GLU A 290 -14.69 -4.22 33.66
C GLU A 290 -13.97 -3.13 34.46
N PRO A 291 -14.48 -2.72 35.63
CA PRO A 291 -13.75 -1.78 36.47
C PRO A 291 -12.34 -2.29 36.81
N GLY A 292 -11.32 -1.53 36.37
CA GLY A 292 -9.91 -1.82 36.58
C GLY A 292 -9.26 -2.84 35.64
N GLN A 293 -10.03 -3.55 34.79
CA GLN A 293 -9.45 -4.58 33.92
C GLN A 293 -10.21 -4.78 32.61
N LEU A 294 -9.49 -5.20 31.57
CA LEU A 294 -10.04 -5.76 30.35
C LEU A 294 -9.79 -7.28 30.40
N VAL A 295 -10.86 -8.06 30.33
CA VAL A 295 -10.80 -9.52 30.22
C VAL A 295 -11.06 -9.93 28.78
N LEU A 296 -10.15 -10.72 28.20
CA LEU A 296 -10.29 -11.32 26.89
C LEU A 296 -10.48 -12.84 27.06
N ALA A 297 -11.59 -13.37 26.58
CA ALA A 297 -11.90 -14.79 26.66
C ALA A 297 -12.17 -15.36 25.26
N GLY A 298 -11.43 -16.42 24.91
CA GLY A 298 -11.62 -17.20 23.69
C GLY A 298 -12.07 -18.61 24.03
N ARG A 299 -12.94 -19.19 23.19
CA ARG A 299 -13.39 -20.58 23.38
C ARG A 299 -13.52 -21.29 22.04
N SER A 300 -13.00 -22.51 21.98
CA SER A 300 -13.16 -23.41 20.85
C SER A 300 -13.31 -24.85 21.36
N ALA A 301 -14.24 -25.60 20.78
CA ALA A 301 -14.46 -26.99 21.15
C ALA A 301 -13.20 -27.86 20.88
N GLU A 302 -12.40 -27.52 19.90
CA GLU A 302 -11.23 -28.29 19.49
C GLU A 302 -9.94 -27.83 20.16
N SER A 303 -9.80 -26.49 20.38
CA SER A 303 -8.54 -25.87 20.80
C SER A 303 -8.53 -25.44 22.28
N GLY A 304 -9.66 -25.55 22.99
CA GLY A 304 -9.78 -25.23 24.42
C GLY A 304 -10.23 -23.79 24.69
N GLU A 305 -9.83 -23.24 25.82
CA GLU A 305 -10.27 -21.93 26.31
C GLU A 305 -9.08 -21.06 26.68
N SER A 306 -9.24 -19.77 26.49
CA SER A 306 -8.27 -18.74 26.93
C SER A 306 -8.95 -17.73 27.85
N HIS A 307 -8.22 -17.26 28.84
CA HIS A 307 -8.62 -16.19 29.73
C HIS A 307 -7.38 -15.30 29.94
N VAL A 308 -7.46 -14.06 29.49
CA VAL A 308 -6.35 -13.11 29.55
C VAL A 308 -6.85 -11.81 30.18
N GLU A 309 -6.17 -11.34 31.21
CA GLU A 309 -6.49 -10.11 31.92
C GLU A 309 -5.45 -9.02 31.60
N LEU A 310 -5.94 -7.82 31.32
CA LEU A 310 -5.13 -6.63 31.11
C LEU A 310 -5.63 -5.52 32.05
N PRO A 311 -4.80 -5.01 32.98
CA PRO A 311 -5.18 -3.86 33.80
C PRO A 311 -5.43 -2.62 32.94
N ILE A 312 -6.54 -1.92 33.19
CA ILE A 312 -6.96 -0.72 32.45
C ILE A 312 -7.51 0.32 33.42
N ASP A 313 -7.45 1.58 33.01
CA ASP A 313 -8.09 2.69 33.73
C ASP A 313 -9.55 2.83 33.24
N HIS A 314 -10.43 2.02 33.80
CA HIS A 314 -11.87 2.07 33.57
C HIS A 314 -12.61 1.89 34.91
N ALA A 315 -13.51 2.80 35.23
CA ALA A 315 -14.30 2.77 36.46
C ALA A 315 -15.82 2.68 36.19
N GLY A 316 -16.22 2.59 34.91
CA GLY A 316 -17.61 2.56 34.49
C GLY A 316 -18.26 1.17 34.61
N ALA A 317 -19.48 1.07 34.11
CA ALA A 317 -20.20 -0.20 34.05
C ALA A 317 -19.47 -1.19 33.10
N THR A 318 -19.61 -2.48 33.38
CA THR A 318 -19.09 -3.52 32.50
C THR A 318 -19.77 -3.52 31.16
N VAL A 319 -18.97 -3.44 30.08
CA VAL A 319 -19.46 -3.55 28.70
C VAL A 319 -18.74 -4.73 28.03
N ARG A 320 -19.50 -5.53 27.28
CA ARG A 320 -18.98 -6.73 26.60
C ARG A 320 -19.23 -6.65 25.10
N ILE A 321 -18.27 -7.12 24.32
CA ILE A 321 -18.37 -7.20 22.86
C ILE A 321 -17.57 -8.39 22.34
N LYS A 322 -18.10 -9.12 21.37
CA LYS A 322 -17.40 -10.25 20.73
C LYS A 322 -16.80 -9.78 19.40
N LEU A 323 -15.49 -9.83 19.26
CA LEU A 323 -14.78 -9.36 18.08
C LEU A 323 -13.90 -10.46 17.47
N ASP A 324 -13.65 -10.37 16.16
CA ASP A 324 -12.58 -11.14 15.51
C ASP A 324 -11.22 -10.60 15.97
N PRO A 325 -10.41 -11.36 16.71
CA PRO A 325 -9.16 -10.90 17.26
C PRO A 325 -8.12 -10.58 16.16
N ARG A 326 -8.26 -11.16 14.97
CA ARG A 326 -7.37 -10.89 13.84
C ARG A 326 -7.50 -9.43 13.39
N PHE A 327 -8.74 -8.93 13.31
CA PHE A 327 -9.00 -7.54 12.91
C PHE A 327 -8.42 -6.54 13.91
N MET A 328 -8.58 -6.82 15.22
CA MET A 328 -7.96 -5.99 16.26
C MET A 328 -6.43 -6.06 16.19
N ALA A 329 -5.86 -7.24 16.02
CA ALA A 329 -4.41 -7.42 15.95
C ALA A 329 -3.79 -6.73 14.70
N GLU A 330 -4.46 -6.77 13.55
CA GLU A 330 -3.98 -6.09 12.33
C GLU A 330 -4.00 -4.57 12.48
N PHE A 331 -5.05 -4.02 13.08
CA PHE A 331 -5.11 -2.61 13.43
C PHE A 331 -3.98 -2.19 14.38
N LEU A 332 -3.76 -2.94 15.46
CA LEU A 332 -2.73 -2.60 16.44
C LEU A 332 -1.30 -2.72 15.88
N ARG A 333 -1.06 -3.62 14.91
CA ARG A 333 0.27 -3.80 14.27
C ARG A 333 0.75 -2.60 13.47
N VAL A 334 -0.16 -1.77 12.98
CA VAL A 334 0.19 -0.58 12.20
C VAL A 334 0.41 0.66 13.06
N LEU A 335 0.28 0.53 14.38
CA LEU A 335 0.50 1.59 15.34
C LEU A 335 1.85 1.44 16.05
N ASP A 336 2.35 2.54 16.61
CA ASP A 336 3.48 2.48 17.54
C ASP A 336 3.06 1.76 18.82
N GLY A 337 3.90 0.85 19.32
CA GLY A 337 3.61 0.08 20.52
C GLY A 337 3.44 0.91 21.80
N ALA A 338 4.06 2.09 21.87
CA ALA A 338 3.93 3.02 22.98
C ALA A 338 2.72 3.98 22.83
N ALA A 339 2.09 4.00 21.67
CA ALA A 339 0.93 4.86 21.44
C ALA A 339 -0.28 4.41 22.28
N THR A 340 -1.20 5.34 22.49
CA THR A 340 -2.49 5.07 23.13
C THR A 340 -3.59 5.08 22.08
N VAL A 341 -4.45 4.08 22.10
CA VAL A 341 -5.68 3.99 21.33
C VAL A 341 -6.88 4.16 22.26
N THR A 342 -7.84 4.99 21.87
CA THR A 342 -9.14 5.08 22.54
C THR A 342 -10.09 4.09 21.88
N VAL A 343 -10.58 3.13 22.67
CA VAL A 343 -11.59 2.14 22.24
C VAL A 343 -12.95 2.64 22.74
N GLU A 344 -13.91 2.76 21.82
CA GLU A 344 -15.27 3.24 22.07
C GLU A 344 -16.26 2.10 21.84
N ILE A 345 -17.06 1.77 22.85
CA ILE A 345 -18.04 0.69 22.83
C ILE A 345 -19.35 1.20 23.43
N THR A 346 -20.47 0.92 22.76
CA THR A 346 -21.81 1.26 23.26
C THR A 346 -22.50 0.02 23.86
N ASP A 347 -22.49 -1.08 23.14
CA ASP A 347 -23.13 -2.34 23.50
C ASP A 347 -22.51 -3.53 22.74
N SER A 348 -23.06 -4.74 22.93
CA SER A 348 -22.55 -5.96 22.27
C SER A 348 -22.92 -6.10 20.78
N GLN A 349 -23.84 -5.27 20.27
CA GLN A 349 -24.35 -5.35 18.89
C GLN A 349 -23.85 -4.20 18.02
N SER A 350 -23.39 -3.13 18.62
CA SER A 350 -22.86 -1.95 17.93
C SER A 350 -21.41 -2.11 17.58
N ALA A 351 -20.98 -1.50 16.47
CA ALA A 351 -19.56 -1.55 16.05
C ALA A 351 -18.62 -1.00 17.14
N CYS A 352 -17.49 -1.66 17.35
CA CYS A 352 -16.38 -1.13 18.13
C CYS A 352 -15.64 -0.08 17.31
N VAL A 353 -15.39 1.10 17.86
CA VAL A 353 -14.65 2.18 17.21
C VAL A 353 -13.34 2.42 17.96
N CYS A 354 -12.23 2.43 17.23
CA CYS A 354 -10.91 2.73 17.78
C CYS A 354 -10.41 4.04 17.15
N ARG A 355 -9.85 4.94 17.96
CA ARG A 355 -9.31 6.22 17.52
C ARG A 355 -7.94 6.48 18.11
N THR A 356 -7.09 7.13 17.34
CA THR A 356 -5.81 7.67 17.80
C THR A 356 -5.80 9.19 17.71
N ALA A 357 -4.89 9.85 18.43
CA ALA A 357 -4.84 11.30 18.51
C ALA A 357 -4.47 11.99 17.18
N ASP A 358 -3.89 11.27 16.23
CA ASP A 358 -3.44 11.75 14.93
C ASP A 358 -4.51 11.64 13.81
N GLY A 359 -5.78 11.43 14.19
CA GLY A 359 -6.90 11.36 13.24
C GLY A 359 -7.12 10.01 12.57
N TYR A 360 -6.36 8.97 12.95
CA TYR A 360 -6.62 7.62 12.48
C TYR A 360 -7.81 7.01 13.21
N GLY A 361 -8.71 6.41 12.46
CA GLY A 361 -9.91 5.78 12.98
C GLY A 361 -10.09 4.38 12.39
N TYR A 362 -10.58 3.46 13.24
CA TYR A 362 -10.84 2.09 12.86
C TYR A 362 -12.16 1.59 13.45
N VAL A 363 -12.92 0.87 12.66
CA VAL A 363 -14.21 0.29 13.05
C VAL A 363 -14.15 -1.22 12.87
N ILE A 364 -14.65 -1.97 13.85
CA ILE A 364 -14.82 -3.42 13.76
C ILE A 364 -16.28 -3.76 14.06
N MET A 365 -16.93 -4.49 13.15
CA MET A 365 -18.26 -5.01 13.39
C MET A 365 -18.19 -6.19 14.37
N PRO A 366 -19.07 -6.24 15.38
CA PRO A 366 -19.11 -7.37 16.30
C PRO A 366 -19.53 -8.64 15.59
N LEU A 367 -19.10 -9.76 16.14
CA LEU A 367 -19.62 -11.07 15.77
C LEU A 367 -20.95 -11.30 16.49
N ALA A 368 -21.86 -12.05 15.86
CA ALA A 368 -23.11 -12.44 16.53
C ALA A 368 -22.78 -13.17 17.84
N ALA A 369 -23.54 -12.85 18.90
CA ALA A 369 -23.52 -13.68 20.11
C ALA A 369 -24.11 -15.06 19.76
N ASP A 370 -23.47 -16.13 20.26
CA ASP A 370 -23.94 -17.51 20.11
C ASP A 370 -25.19 -17.74 20.91
#